data_46adbde5bc98a791736b12ba19a2e83a
#
_entry.id   46adbde5bc98a791736b12ba19a2e83a
#
_cell.length_a   1.000
_cell.length_b   1.000
_cell.length_c   1.000
_cell.angle_alpha   90.00
_cell.angle_beta   90.00
_cell.angle_gamma   90.00
#
_symmetry.space_group_name_H-M   'P 1'
#
loop_
_entity.id
_entity.type
_entity.pdbx_description
1 polymer ?
#
loop_
_entity_poly.entity_id
_entity_poly.type
_entity_poly.pdbx_seq_one_letter_code
_entity_poly.pdbx_strand_id
1 'polypeptide(L)'
;MINGPVWDETLLASNGVFPSILAIGDSWFWYPENNLAIPLHRILNRQHSHVMLVRGHNGAEAIEYAAGPVRAQIERDLDPETGYGKTLKAVFLSGGGNDLAGKEDLPTLLLPDCSAAADPLACLRGGQPEELFHTVSQALLSVVELVEKKIPGTPVFIHGYDYASPNGKGFMGLGQWLQYPLDQCKVSRSLHQQVVNELIDRFRAVLEEACAQAPTLHLVDGRNTLGRDDWANELHPTVAGFNRLGKCWTPALEAAGLA
;
A
#
# COMPACT_ATOMS: atom_id res chain seq x y z
N MET A 1 14.94 -10.88 -21.72
CA MET A 1 14.72 -9.64 -20.94
C MET A 1 13.40 -9.75 -20.19
N ILE A 2 13.40 -9.41 -18.91
CA ILE A 2 12.19 -9.40 -18.08
C ILE A 2 11.40 -8.13 -18.39
N ASN A 3 10.18 -8.27 -18.92
CA ASN A 3 9.37 -7.14 -19.41
C ASN A 3 8.27 -6.70 -18.40
N GLY A 4 8.43 -6.98 -17.11
CA GLY A 4 7.46 -6.63 -16.08
C GLY A 4 7.99 -6.84 -14.67
N PRO A 5 7.20 -6.54 -13.64
CA PRO A 5 7.51 -6.92 -12.28
C PRO A 5 7.60 -8.45 -12.15
N VAL A 6 8.37 -8.93 -11.19
CA VAL A 6 8.63 -10.36 -10.97
C VAL A 6 8.08 -10.75 -9.60
N TRP A 7 7.15 -11.69 -9.55
CA TRP A 7 6.57 -12.24 -8.32
C TRP A 7 7.18 -13.60 -7.94
N ASP A 8 7.84 -14.25 -8.90
CA ASP A 8 8.52 -15.54 -8.70
C ASP A 8 10.02 -15.39 -8.94
N GLU A 9 10.82 -15.55 -7.89
CA GLU A 9 12.28 -15.42 -7.97
C GLU A 9 12.96 -16.46 -8.88
N THR A 10 12.29 -17.55 -9.23
CA THR A 10 12.82 -18.52 -10.20
C THR A 10 13.05 -17.87 -11.57
N LEU A 11 12.26 -16.86 -11.92
CA LEU A 11 12.45 -16.05 -13.13
C LEU A 11 13.75 -15.22 -13.07
N LEU A 12 14.14 -14.74 -11.91
CA LEU A 12 15.41 -14.00 -11.75
C LEU A 12 16.59 -14.94 -11.98
N ALA A 13 16.57 -16.09 -11.32
CA ALA A 13 17.61 -17.11 -11.43
C ALA A 13 17.75 -17.63 -12.86
N SER A 14 16.62 -17.96 -13.54
CA SER A 14 16.63 -18.48 -14.90
C SER A 14 17.12 -17.46 -15.95
N ASN A 15 17.01 -16.15 -15.66
CA ASN A 15 17.49 -15.09 -16.55
C ASN A 15 18.87 -14.56 -16.13
N GLY A 16 19.45 -15.03 -15.02
CA GLY A 16 20.74 -14.57 -14.51
C GLY A 16 20.74 -13.09 -14.13
N VAL A 17 19.63 -12.56 -13.61
CA VAL A 17 19.47 -11.15 -13.25
C VAL A 17 19.16 -10.99 -11.76
N PHE A 18 19.54 -9.85 -11.22
CA PHE A 18 19.29 -9.46 -9.83
C PHE A 18 18.33 -8.27 -9.77
N PRO A 19 17.42 -8.22 -8.78
CA PRO A 19 16.53 -7.09 -8.64
C PRO A 19 17.29 -5.85 -8.18
N SER A 20 16.91 -4.71 -8.71
CA SER A 20 17.35 -3.40 -8.25
C SER A 20 16.28 -2.65 -7.48
N ILE A 21 15.04 -3.14 -7.52
CA ILE A 21 13.88 -2.64 -6.77
C ILE A 21 13.24 -3.81 -6.04
N LEU A 22 13.02 -3.67 -4.74
CA LEU A 22 12.21 -4.58 -3.94
C LEU A 22 10.89 -3.90 -3.62
N ALA A 23 9.78 -4.43 -4.12
CA ALA A 23 8.44 -3.96 -3.83
C ALA A 23 7.76 -4.92 -2.83
N ILE A 24 7.43 -4.43 -1.65
CA ILE A 24 6.81 -5.19 -0.57
C ILE A 24 5.39 -4.66 -0.42
N GLY A 25 4.40 -5.52 -0.58
CA GLY A 25 3.05 -4.99 -0.50
C GLY A 25 1.92 -5.99 -0.50
N ASP A 26 0.75 -5.40 -0.36
CA ASP A 26 -0.57 -6.01 -0.36
C ASP A 26 -1.14 -6.19 -1.78
N SER A 27 -2.46 -6.24 -1.89
CA SER A 27 -3.15 -6.37 -3.18
C SER A 27 -2.84 -5.25 -4.17
N TRP A 28 -2.42 -4.06 -3.73
CA TRP A 28 -2.04 -2.97 -4.64
C TRP A 28 -0.77 -3.29 -5.45
N PHE A 29 0.07 -4.22 -4.99
CA PHE A 29 1.15 -4.81 -5.78
C PHE A 29 0.85 -6.23 -6.30
N TRP A 30 -0.21 -6.88 -5.77
CA TRP A 30 -0.52 -8.29 -6.05
C TRP A 30 -1.88 -8.53 -6.69
N TYR A 31 -2.70 -7.51 -6.94
CA TYR A 31 -4.01 -7.73 -7.52
C TYR A 31 -3.89 -8.42 -8.90
N PRO A 32 -4.62 -9.52 -9.15
CA PRO A 32 -4.31 -10.41 -10.26
C PRO A 32 -4.56 -9.82 -11.64
N GLU A 33 -5.55 -8.93 -11.78
CA GLU A 33 -5.89 -8.35 -13.08
C GLU A 33 -5.05 -7.11 -13.38
N ASN A 34 -4.69 -6.36 -12.35
CA ASN A 34 -3.97 -5.12 -12.48
C ASN A 34 -3.48 -4.64 -11.10
N ASN A 35 -2.33 -4.01 -11.04
CA ASN A 35 -1.74 -3.52 -9.80
C ASN A 35 -0.79 -2.35 -10.07
N LEU A 36 -0.37 -1.67 -9.00
CA LEU A 36 0.50 -0.50 -9.10
C LEU A 36 1.94 -0.84 -9.52
N ALA A 37 2.44 -2.05 -9.25
CA ALA A 37 3.79 -2.46 -9.65
C ALA A 37 3.99 -2.41 -11.17
N ILE A 38 2.94 -2.67 -11.96
CA ILE A 38 2.99 -2.66 -13.42
C ILE A 38 3.31 -1.25 -13.99
N PRO A 39 2.55 -0.17 -13.69
CA PRO A 39 2.89 1.16 -14.16
C PRO A 39 4.22 1.66 -13.55
N LEU A 40 4.55 1.34 -12.31
CA LEU A 40 5.83 1.70 -11.71
C LEU A 40 7.01 1.07 -12.45
N HIS A 41 6.94 -0.21 -12.78
CA HIS A 41 7.95 -0.87 -13.59
C HIS A 41 8.16 -0.18 -14.95
N ARG A 42 7.06 0.26 -15.60
CA ARG A 42 7.16 1.00 -16.87
C ARG A 42 7.81 2.37 -16.72
N ILE A 43 7.54 3.08 -15.62
CA ILE A 43 8.12 4.39 -15.33
C ILE A 43 9.62 4.24 -15.10
N LEU A 44 10.04 3.34 -14.24
CA LEU A 44 11.42 3.02 -13.92
C LEU A 44 12.25 2.63 -15.15
N ASN A 45 11.63 1.97 -16.13
CA ASN A 45 12.32 1.46 -17.31
C ASN A 45 12.16 2.34 -18.57
N ARG A 46 11.83 3.62 -18.40
CA ARG A 46 11.84 4.58 -19.52
C ARG A 46 13.24 4.96 -19.97
N GLN A 47 14.14 5.17 -19.02
CA GLN A 47 15.51 5.62 -19.24
C GLN A 47 16.55 4.69 -18.60
N HIS A 48 16.13 3.84 -17.68
CA HIS A 48 16.99 2.93 -16.94
C HIS A 48 16.58 1.47 -17.20
N SER A 49 17.36 0.55 -16.64
CA SER A 49 17.07 -0.89 -16.71
C SER A 49 16.95 -1.44 -15.30
N HIS A 50 15.74 -1.37 -14.74
CA HIS A 50 15.43 -1.87 -13.41
C HIS A 50 14.69 -3.20 -13.46
N VAL A 51 15.08 -4.11 -12.59
CA VAL A 51 14.33 -5.35 -12.30
C VAL A 51 13.63 -5.17 -10.96
N MET A 52 12.31 -5.31 -10.95
CA MET A 52 11.48 -5.18 -9.75
C MET A 52 11.05 -6.56 -9.25
N LEU A 53 11.48 -6.92 -8.06
CA LEU A 53 11.00 -8.11 -7.34
C LEU A 53 9.87 -7.71 -6.41
N VAL A 54 8.74 -8.43 -6.47
CA VAL A 54 7.56 -8.15 -5.64
C VAL A 54 7.40 -9.22 -4.56
N ARG A 55 7.22 -8.77 -3.32
CA ARG A 55 6.99 -9.59 -2.11
C ARG A 55 5.69 -9.19 -1.41
N GLY A 56 5.23 -10.03 -0.50
CA GLY A 56 3.92 -9.91 0.14
C GLY A 56 2.87 -10.78 -0.55
N HIS A 57 1.61 -10.44 -0.44
CA HIS A 57 0.48 -11.17 -1.04
C HIS A 57 -0.82 -10.35 -1.01
N ASN A 58 -1.83 -10.82 -1.74
CA ASN A 58 -3.17 -10.25 -1.65
C ASN A 58 -3.74 -10.41 -0.23
N GLY A 59 -4.26 -9.34 0.35
CA GLY A 59 -4.79 -9.33 1.71
C GLY A 59 -3.74 -9.23 2.82
N ALA A 60 -2.45 -8.98 2.48
CA ALA A 60 -1.41 -8.81 3.49
C ALA A 60 -1.71 -7.63 4.41
N GLU A 61 -1.61 -7.85 5.72
CA GLU A 61 -1.68 -6.82 6.75
C GLU A 61 -0.28 -6.29 7.07
N ALA A 62 -0.18 -5.05 7.50
CA ALA A 62 1.11 -4.41 7.80
C ALA A 62 1.91 -5.16 8.87
N ILE A 63 1.24 -5.77 9.84
CA ILE A 63 1.89 -6.54 10.92
C ILE A 63 2.70 -7.72 10.40
N GLU A 64 2.34 -8.30 9.25
CA GLU A 64 3.08 -9.39 8.62
C GLU A 64 4.46 -8.96 8.11
N TYR A 65 4.64 -7.66 7.85
CA TYR A 65 5.94 -7.11 7.47
C TYR A 65 6.88 -6.91 8.67
N ALA A 66 6.32 -6.86 9.88
CA ALA A 66 7.08 -6.74 11.12
C ALA A 66 7.47 -8.09 11.72
N ALA A 67 6.72 -9.17 11.43
CA ALA A 67 6.95 -10.49 12.00
C ALA A 67 6.48 -11.62 11.07
N GLY A 68 6.91 -12.85 11.35
CA GLY A 68 6.45 -14.04 10.65
C GLY A 68 7.14 -14.30 9.30
N PRO A 69 6.52 -15.13 8.42
CA PRO A 69 7.15 -15.60 7.19
C PRO A 69 7.46 -14.48 6.19
N VAL A 70 6.58 -13.49 6.05
CA VAL A 70 6.78 -12.34 5.14
C VAL A 70 7.99 -11.54 5.60
N ARG A 71 8.09 -11.23 6.90
CA ARG A 71 9.25 -10.55 7.49
C ARG A 71 10.54 -11.33 7.24
N ALA A 72 10.54 -12.62 7.48
CA ALA A 72 11.70 -13.47 7.25
C ALA A 72 12.15 -13.48 5.78
N GLN A 73 11.19 -13.40 4.83
CA GLN A 73 11.51 -13.27 3.41
C GLN A 73 12.14 -11.91 3.10
N ILE A 74 11.58 -10.82 3.64
CA ILE A 74 12.13 -9.46 3.48
C ILE A 74 13.57 -9.39 4.02
N GLU A 75 13.82 -9.99 5.18
CA GLU A 75 15.15 -10.04 5.79
C GLU A 75 16.19 -10.77 4.92
N ARG A 76 15.79 -11.87 4.29
CA ARG A 76 16.65 -12.61 3.32
C ARG A 76 16.92 -11.78 2.08
N ASP A 77 15.88 -11.17 1.50
CA ASP A 77 16.02 -10.40 0.26
C ASP A 77 16.90 -9.16 0.46
N LEU A 78 16.84 -8.52 1.63
CA LEU A 78 17.65 -7.35 1.99
C LEU A 78 19.09 -7.71 2.40
N ASP A 79 19.40 -8.98 2.64
CA ASP A 79 20.75 -9.38 3.08
C ASP A 79 21.78 -9.11 1.97
N PRO A 80 22.86 -8.34 2.23
CA PRO A 80 23.83 -8.00 1.22
C PRO A 80 24.75 -9.18 0.82
N GLU A 81 24.88 -10.22 1.66
CA GLU A 81 25.78 -11.35 1.37
C GLU A 81 25.05 -12.52 0.73
N THR A 82 23.83 -12.80 1.14
CA THR A 82 23.09 -13.99 0.73
C THR A 82 21.82 -13.67 -0.08
N GLY A 83 21.36 -12.43 -0.03
CA GLY A 83 20.19 -11.93 -0.75
C GLY A 83 20.54 -10.94 -1.86
N TYR A 84 19.71 -9.94 -2.01
CA TYR A 84 19.80 -8.94 -3.08
C TYR A 84 20.32 -7.57 -2.61
N GLY A 85 20.64 -7.41 -1.34
CA GLY A 85 20.98 -6.11 -0.73
C GLY A 85 22.01 -5.30 -1.51
N LYS A 86 23.03 -5.93 -2.09
CA LYS A 86 24.07 -5.24 -2.89
C LYS A 86 23.56 -4.66 -4.22
N THR A 87 22.46 -5.14 -4.74
CA THR A 87 21.91 -4.70 -6.05
C THR A 87 20.71 -3.78 -5.91
N LEU A 88 20.06 -3.77 -4.74
CA LEU A 88 18.90 -2.93 -4.49
C LEU A 88 19.27 -1.45 -4.46
N LYS A 89 18.48 -0.64 -5.17
CA LYS A 89 18.58 0.82 -5.24
C LYS A 89 17.42 1.52 -4.57
N ALA A 90 16.30 0.83 -4.39
CA ALA A 90 15.14 1.34 -3.67
C ALA A 90 14.25 0.20 -3.18
N VAL A 91 13.46 0.50 -2.15
CA VAL A 91 12.39 -0.35 -1.63
C VAL A 91 11.07 0.40 -1.77
N PHE A 92 10.02 -0.28 -2.26
CA PHE A 92 8.66 0.24 -2.35
C PHE A 92 7.77 -0.48 -1.35
N LEU A 93 6.94 0.27 -0.61
CA LEU A 93 6.02 -0.27 0.39
C LEU A 93 4.57 0.04 0.03
N SER A 94 3.71 -0.96 0.19
CA SER A 94 2.25 -0.85 0.18
C SER A 94 1.69 -1.67 1.34
N GLY A 95 0.93 -1.04 2.24
CA GLY A 95 0.35 -1.72 3.39
C GLY A 95 -0.51 -0.81 4.24
N GLY A 96 -1.36 -1.39 5.07
CA GLY A 96 -2.28 -0.69 5.96
C GLY A 96 -3.74 -0.66 5.45
N GLY A 97 -3.97 -0.93 4.17
CA GLY A 97 -5.32 -0.96 3.61
C GLY A 97 -6.15 -2.14 4.12
N ASN A 98 -5.55 -3.32 4.20
CA ASN A 98 -6.22 -4.52 4.71
C ASN A 98 -6.43 -4.49 6.22
N ASP A 99 -5.61 -3.75 6.95
CA ASP A 99 -5.73 -3.57 8.40
C ASP A 99 -7.01 -2.82 8.80
N LEU A 100 -7.54 -1.97 7.88
CA LEU A 100 -8.75 -1.19 8.14
C LEU A 100 -9.97 -1.65 7.33
N ALA A 101 -9.76 -2.24 6.15
CA ALA A 101 -10.83 -2.55 5.22
C ALA A 101 -11.25 -4.02 5.33
N GLY A 102 -12.45 -4.27 5.80
CA GLY A 102 -13.01 -5.60 5.94
C GLY A 102 -14.30 -5.61 6.71
N LYS A 103 -15.07 -6.70 6.58
CA LYS A 103 -16.34 -6.84 7.27
C LYS A 103 -16.19 -6.97 8.80
N GLU A 104 -15.03 -7.41 9.26
CA GLU A 104 -14.71 -7.56 10.68
C GLU A 104 -13.89 -6.37 11.19
N ASP A 105 -13.04 -5.77 10.35
CA ASP A 105 -12.05 -4.77 10.72
C ASP A 105 -12.66 -3.36 10.79
N LEU A 106 -13.29 -2.90 9.72
CA LEU A 106 -13.87 -1.56 9.64
C LEU A 106 -14.90 -1.28 10.77
N PRO A 107 -15.79 -2.21 11.18
CA PRO A 107 -16.68 -1.98 12.31
C PRO A 107 -15.97 -1.73 13.65
N THR A 108 -14.74 -2.18 13.82
CA THR A 108 -13.97 -1.91 15.06
C THR A 108 -13.64 -0.44 15.21
N LEU A 109 -13.52 0.28 14.10
CA LEU A 109 -13.19 1.71 14.03
C LEU A 109 -14.43 2.62 14.15
N LEU A 110 -15.62 2.05 14.07
CA LEU A 110 -16.89 2.78 14.04
C LEU A 110 -17.72 2.53 15.30
N LEU A 111 -18.61 3.44 15.60
CA LEU A 111 -19.67 3.18 16.57
C LEU A 111 -20.62 2.10 16.02
N PRO A 112 -21.14 1.20 16.87
CA PRO A 112 -22.07 0.15 16.44
C PRO A 112 -23.37 0.66 15.83
N ASP A 113 -23.76 1.90 16.15
CA ASP A 113 -24.94 2.57 15.61
C ASP A 113 -24.62 4.04 15.32
N CYS A 114 -24.46 4.35 14.05
CA CYS A 114 -24.21 5.70 13.51
C CYS A 114 -25.47 6.36 12.94
N SER A 115 -26.66 5.82 13.21
CA SER A 115 -27.90 6.33 12.60
C SER A 115 -28.23 7.79 12.95
N ALA A 116 -27.73 8.28 14.09
CA ALA A 116 -27.88 9.66 14.54
C ALA A 116 -26.71 10.57 14.16
N ALA A 117 -25.67 10.04 13.49
CA ALA A 117 -24.51 10.83 13.11
C ALA A 117 -24.84 11.84 12.01
N ALA A 118 -24.46 13.10 12.24
CA ALA A 118 -24.65 14.19 11.28
C ALA A 118 -23.42 14.44 10.40
N ASP A 119 -22.26 13.93 10.82
CA ASP A 119 -20.99 14.07 10.14
C ASP A 119 -20.15 12.78 10.29
N PRO A 120 -19.08 12.59 9.49
CA PRO A 120 -18.27 11.39 9.51
C PRO A 120 -17.53 11.16 10.84
N LEU A 121 -17.10 12.22 11.53
CA LEU A 121 -16.36 12.13 12.79
C LEU A 121 -17.21 11.55 13.90
N ALA A 122 -18.52 11.85 13.88
CA ALA A 122 -19.48 11.32 14.84
C ALA A 122 -19.71 9.81 14.70
N CYS A 123 -19.25 9.20 13.60
CA CYS A 123 -19.29 7.74 13.39
C CYS A 123 -18.05 7.03 13.93
N LEU A 124 -16.93 7.73 14.12
CA LEU A 124 -15.69 7.10 14.53
C LEU A 124 -15.71 6.75 16.02
N ARG A 125 -15.19 5.57 16.35
CA ARG A 125 -14.99 5.16 17.73
C ARG A 125 -13.74 5.82 18.27
N GLY A 126 -13.89 6.69 19.26
CA GLY A 126 -12.80 7.51 19.79
C GLY A 126 -11.56 6.69 20.16
N GLY A 127 -10.41 7.09 19.61
CA GLY A 127 -9.10 6.47 19.84
C GLY A 127 -8.79 5.23 19.02
N GLN A 128 -9.78 4.51 18.49
CA GLN A 128 -9.56 3.24 17.79
C GLN A 128 -8.86 3.43 16.42
N PRO A 129 -9.24 4.39 15.56
CA PRO A 129 -8.49 4.64 14.34
C PRO A 129 -7.03 5.03 14.60
N GLU A 130 -6.78 5.83 15.62
CA GLU A 130 -5.43 6.28 15.99
C GLU A 130 -4.57 5.11 16.49
N GLU A 131 -5.13 4.20 17.30
CA GLU A 131 -4.45 3.00 17.80
C GLU A 131 -4.09 2.06 16.65
N LEU A 132 -5.03 1.79 15.72
CA LEU A 132 -4.78 0.98 14.55
C LEU A 132 -3.67 1.58 13.69
N PHE A 133 -3.79 2.86 13.33
CA PHE A 133 -2.83 3.51 12.43
C PHE A 133 -1.45 3.65 13.07
N HIS A 134 -1.38 3.82 14.40
CA HIS A 134 -0.11 3.75 15.11
C HIS A 134 0.53 2.36 14.97
N THR A 135 -0.24 1.29 15.17
CA THR A 135 0.23 -0.10 15.02
C THR A 135 0.74 -0.37 13.59
N VAL A 136 -0.04 0.03 12.59
CA VAL A 136 0.34 -0.06 11.17
C VAL A 136 1.63 0.71 10.89
N SER A 137 1.72 1.95 11.38
CA SER A 137 2.91 2.79 11.21
C SER A 137 4.16 2.14 11.80
N GLN A 138 4.07 1.60 13.02
CA GLN A 138 5.20 0.91 13.66
C GLN A 138 5.64 -0.33 12.85
N ALA A 139 4.71 -1.10 12.30
CA ALA A 139 5.01 -2.24 11.45
C ALA A 139 5.75 -1.80 10.17
N LEU A 140 5.29 -0.74 9.51
CA LEU A 140 5.93 -0.17 8.31
C LEU A 140 7.31 0.41 8.63
N LEU A 141 7.44 1.17 9.71
CA LEU A 141 8.73 1.71 10.18
C LEU A 141 9.74 0.62 10.49
N SER A 142 9.30 -0.53 11.03
CA SER A 142 10.19 -1.67 11.28
C SER A 142 10.84 -2.21 9.99
N VAL A 143 10.17 -2.08 8.84
CA VAL A 143 10.77 -2.42 7.54
C VAL A 143 11.79 -1.37 7.14
N VAL A 144 11.49 -0.08 7.33
CA VAL A 144 12.42 1.03 7.04
C VAL A 144 13.70 0.89 7.87
N GLU A 145 13.57 0.61 9.16
CA GLU A 145 14.69 0.35 10.06
C GLU A 145 15.55 -0.86 9.61
N LEU A 146 14.86 -1.91 9.13
CA LEU A 146 15.55 -3.07 8.57
C LEU A 146 16.33 -2.71 7.31
N VAL A 147 15.73 -1.92 6.40
CA VAL A 147 16.40 -1.43 5.19
C VAL A 147 17.62 -0.62 5.58
N GLU A 148 17.49 0.35 6.49
CA GLU A 148 18.61 1.17 6.94
C GLU A 148 19.73 0.35 7.60
N LYS A 149 19.35 -0.68 8.37
CA LYS A 149 20.32 -1.60 8.99
C LYS A 149 21.08 -2.46 7.99
N LYS A 150 20.42 -2.95 6.93
CA LYS A 150 20.98 -3.93 5.97
C LYS A 150 21.64 -3.26 4.77
N ILE A 151 21.09 -2.18 4.29
CA ILE A 151 21.50 -1.43 3.09
C ILE A 151 21.37 0.08 3.33
N PRO A 152 22.22 0.66 4.19
CA PRO A 152 22.10 2.05 4.66
C PRO A 152 21.96 3.06 3.53
N GLY A 153 21.12 4.07 3.73
CA GLY A 153 20.88 5.17 2.78
C GLY A 153 20.04 4.78 1.56
N THR A 154 19.55 3.55 1.47
CA THR A 154 18.64 3.14 0.38
C THR A 154 17.26 3.77 0.57
N PRO A 155 16.73 4.51 -0.42
CA PRO A 155 15.44 5.16 -0.29
C PRO A 155 14.30 4.13 -0.23
N VAL A 156 13.35 4.40 0.65
CA VAL A 156 12.11 3.64 0.79
C VAL A 156 10.95 4.55 0.37
N PHE A 157 10.14 4.12 -0.58
CA PHE A 157 8.95 4.86 -1.02
C PHE A 157 7.70 4.15 -0.52
N ILE A 158 6.83 4.89 0.14
CA ILE A 158 5.53 4.40 0.58
C ILE A 158 4.43 5.26 -0.02
N HIS A 159 3.29 4.66 -0.35
CA HIS A 159 2.12 5.41 -0.76
C HIS A 159 1.03 5.34 0.31
N GLY A 160 0.29 6.45 0.48
CA GLY A 160 -1.05 6.41 1.00
C GLY A 160 -2.02 5.97 -0.10
N TYR A 161 -3.17 5.44 0.28
CA TYR A 161 -4.21 5.09 -0.68
C TYR A 161 -4.95 6.35 -1.17
N ASP A 162 -5.58 6.28 -2.35
CA ASP A 162 -6.57 7.27 -2.73
C ASP A 162 -7.92 6.95 -2.07
N TYR A 163 -8.87 7.85 -2.15
CA TYR A 163 -10.18 7.74 -1.52
C TYR A 163 -10.99 6.59 -2.13
N ALA A 164 -10.87 5.43 -1.50
CA ALA A 164 -11.57 4.20 -1.88
C ALA A 164 -13.08 4.41 -1.95
N SER A 165 -13.74 3.69 -2.85
CA SER A 165 -15.15 3.94 -3.17
C SER A 165 -16.08 2.90 -2.53
N PRO A 166 -16.87 3.24 -1.51
CA PRO A 166 -17.84 2.32 -0.89
C PRO A 166 -19.05 2.08 -1.80
N ASN A 167 -18.82 1.45 -2.95
CA ASN A 167 -19.80 1.26 -4.02
C ASN A 167 -20.47 -0.12 -4.02
N GLY A 168 -20.14 -0.98 -3.06
CA GLY A 168 -20.65 -2.33 -2.90
C GLY A 168 -20.15 -3.34 -3.95
N LYS A 169 -19.20 -2.96 -4.79
CA LYS A 169 -18.62 -3.85 -5.79
C LYS A 169 -17.46 -4.64 -5.19
N GLY A 170 -17.60 -5.95 -5.10
CA GLY A 170 -16.54 -6.87 -4.77
C GLY A 170 -15.74 -7.34 -5.99
N PHE A 171 -14.78 -8.20 -5.75
CA PHE A 171 -14.08 -8.95 -6.79
C PHE A 171 -14.88 -10.21 -7.14
N MET A 172 -15.29 -10.37 -8.40
CA MET A 172 -16.13 -11.50 -8.87
C MET A 172 -17.40 -11.73 -8.02
N GLY A 173 -18.01 -10.64 -7.51
CA GLY A 173 -19.17 -10.72 -6.62
C GLY A 173 -18.84 -11.08 -5.17
N LEU A 174 -17.58 -11.24 -4.82
CA LEU A 174 -17.06 -11.44 -3.47
C LEU A 174 -16.44 -10.15 -2.96
N GLY A 175 -16.48 -9.97 -1.65
CA GLY A 175 -15.92 -8.80 -0.97
C GLY A 175 -17.02 -7.91 -0.40
N GLN A 176 -16.82 -7.57 0.85
CA GLN A 176 -17.71 -6.74 1.65
C GLN A 176 -16.80 -5.85 2.51
N TRP A 177 -16.01 -5.01 1.80
CA TRP A 177 -14.86 -4.34 2.42
C TRP A 177 -15.23 -3.00 3.06
N LEU A 178 -16.10 -2.21 2.40
CA LEU A 178 -16.44 -0.86 2.84
C LEU A 178 -17.95 -0.66 3.00
N GLN A 179 -18.74 -0.78 1.93
CA GLN A 179 -20.17 -0.46 1.98
C GLN A 179 -20.92 -1.34 2.98
N TYR A 180 -20.66 -2.64 2.95
CA TYR A 180 -21.37 -3.56 3.84
C TYR A 180 -21.09 -3.29 5.33
N PRO A 181 -19.86 -3.16 5.82
CA PRO A 181 -19.59 -2.82 7.22
C PRO A 181 -20.11 -1.43 7.61
N LEU A 182 -20.09 -0.44 6.69
CA LEU A 182 -20.73 0.86 6.94
C LEU A 182 -22.26 0.73 7.12
N ASP A 183 -22.93 -0.06 6.27
CA ASP A 183 -24.36 -0.37 6.42
C ASP A 183 -24.63 -1.13 7.75
N GLN A 184 -23.77 -2.05 8.17
CA GLN A 184 -23.87 -2.77 9.45
C GLN A 184 -23.82 -1.81 10.64
N CYS A 185 -22.95 -0.82 10.62
CA CYS A 185 -22.85 0.23 11.63
C CYS A 185 -23.90 1.32 11.46
N LYS A 186 -24.88 1.14 10.58
CA LYS A 186 -25.97 2.07 10.27
C LYS A 186 -25.50 3.48 9.89
N VAL A 187 -24.35 3.59 9.26
CA VAL A 187 -23.88 4.86 8.70
C VAL A 187 -24.82 5.25 7.55
N SER A 188 -25.28 6.51 7.54
CA SER A 188 -26.08 7.02 6.43
C SER A 188 -25.30 6.92 5.12
N ARG A 189 -25.93 6.47 4.04
CA ARG A 189 -25.28 6.33 2.73
C ARG A 189 -24.66 7.62 2.20
N SER A 190 -25.19 8.76 2.58
CA SER A 190 -24.62 10.07 2.26
C SER A 190 -23.29 10.34 2.95
N LEU A 191 -22.99 9.64 4.05
CA LEU A 191 -21.75 9.76 4.81
C LEU A 191 -20.71 8.69 4.49
N HIS A 192 -21.07 7.61 3.76
CA HIS A 192 -20.15 6.48 3.50
C HIS A 192 -18.81 6.96 2.93
N GLN A 193 -18.85 7.75 1.85
CA GLN A 193 -17.61 8.25 1.22
C GLN A 193 -16.83 9.17 2.17
N GLN A 194 -17.53 9.98 2.96
CA GLN A 194 -16.87 10.91 3.88
C GLN A 194 -16.18 10.19 5.04
N VAL A 195 -16.79 9.11 5.56
CA VAL A 195 -16.15 8.25 6.60
C VAL A 195 -14.89 7.59 6.05
N VAL A 196 -14.96 7.04 4.83
CA VAL A 196 -13.79 6.44 4.18
C VAL A 196 -12.70 7.48 3.95
N ASN A 197 -13.06 8.66 3.45
CA ASN A 197 -12.10 9.76 3.23
C ASN A 197 -11.40 10.16 4.53
N GLU A 198 -12.16 10.31 5.63
CA GLU A 198 -11.61 10.66 6.93
C GLU A 198 -10.58 9.63 7.43
N LEU A 199 -10.87 8.33 7.26
CA LEU A 199 -9.93 7.27 7.62
C LEU A 199 -8.65 7.31 6.77
N ILE A 200 -8.78 7.53 5.47
CA ILE A 200 -7.63 7.67 4.55
C ILE A 200 -6.80 8.91 4.92
N ASP A 201 -7.44 10.03 5.25
CA ASP A 201 -6.74 11.26 5.65
C ASP A 201 -5.96 11.08 6.96
N ARG A 202 -6.53 10.38 7.94
CA ARG A 202 -5.83 10.02 9.20
C ARG A 202 -4.67 9.08 8.95
N PHE A 203 -4.86 8.06 8.12
CA PHE A 203 -3.77 7.16 7.75
C PHE A 203 -2.62 7.92 7.07
N ARG A 204 -2.93 8.82 6.14
CA ARG A 204 -1.92 9.66 5.51
C ARG A 204 -1.15 10.53 6.52
N ALA A 205 -1.84 11.15 7.47
CA ALA A 205 -1.19 11.96 8.51
C ALA A 205 -0.15 11.14 9.30
N VAL A 206 -0.49 9.90 9.65
CA VAL A 206 0.42 8.97 10.33
C VAL A 206 1.62 8.60 9.45
N LEU A 207 1.43 8.43 8.15
CA LEU A 207 2.55 8.19 7.22
C LEU A 207 3.47 9.42 7.09
N GLU A 208 2.92 10.64 7.14
CA GLU A 208 3.74 11.87 7.18
C GLU A 208 4.58 11.95 8.45
N GLU A 209 4.01 11.60 9.60
CA GLU A 209 4.75 11.53 10.86
C GLU A 209 5.86 10.46 10.80
N ALA A 210 5.60 9.31 10.17
CA ALA A 210 6.60 8.29 9.95
C ALA A 210 7.75 8.78 9.05
N CYS A 211 7.45 9.50 7.98
CA CYS A 211 8.46 10.12 7.11
C CYS A 211 9.29 11.18 7.84
N ALA A 212 8.71 11.92 8.77
CA ALA A 212 9.45 12.88 9.58
C ALA A 212 10.45 12.21 10.55
N GLN A 213 10.20 10.95 10.94
CA GLN A 213 11.08 10.16 11.81
C GLN A 213 12.19 9.42 11.04
N ALA A 214 11.97 9.11 9.76
CA ALA A 214 12.88 8.30 8.95
C ALA A 214 13.25 9.03 7.65
N PRO A 215 14.43 9.67 7.58
CA PRO A 215 14.85 10.49 6.43
C PRO A 215 14.92 9.75 5.08
N THR A 216 15.07 8.44 5.10
CA THR A 216 15.09 7.59 3.88
C THR A 216 13.69 7.18 3.43
N LEU A 217 12.64 7.47 4.21
CA LEU A 217 11.25 7.16 3.88
C LEU A 217 10.60 8.35 3.15
N HIS A 218 10.04 8.09 1.98
CA HIS A 218 9.40 9.07 1.11
C HIS A 218 7.94 8.72 0.88
N LEU A 219 7.02 9.58 1.31
CA LEU A 219 5.58 9.41 1.05
C LEU A 219 5.22 9.88 -0.34
N VAL A 220 4.54 9.04 -1.09
CA VAL A 220 3.87 9.41 -2.35
C VAL A 220 2.38 9.56 -2.10
N ASP A 221 1.88 10.78 -2.09
CA ASP A 221 0.47 11.07 -1.92
C ASP A 221 -0.29 10.91 -3.25
N GLY A 222 -1.20 9.95 -3.29
CA GLY A 222 -2.03 9.67 -4.46
C GLY A 222 -3.47 10.16 -4.33
N ARG A 223 -3.84 10.83 -3.24
CA ARG A 223 -5.21 11.27 -2.99
C ARG A 223 -5.69 12.27 -4.05
N ASN A 224 -7.00 12.25 -4.31
CA ASN A 224 -7.65 13.07 -5.34
C ASN A 224 -7.16 12.81 -6.78
N THR A 225 -6.49 11.69 -7.03
CA THR A 225 -6.01 11.29 -8.37
C THR A 225 -7.11 10.57 -9.14
N LEU A 226 -7.90 9.76 -8.45
CA LEU A 226 -8.91 8.89 -9.04
C LEU A 226 -10.30 9.50 -9.01
N GLY A 227 -11.00 9.40 -10.13
CA GLY A 227 -12.41 9.66 -10.22
C GLY A 227 -13.25 8.39 -9.93
N ARG A 228 -14.56 8.55 -9.88
CA ARG A 228 -15.52 7.48 -9.60
C ARG A 228 -15.36 6.27 -10.54
N ASP A 229 -15.08 6.50 -11.81
CA ASP A 229 -14.98 5.46 -12.83
C ASP A 229 -13.59 4.80 -12.87
N ASP A 230 -12.65 5.27 -12.07
CA ASP A 230 -11.33 4.68 -11.95
C ASP A 230 -11.25 3.50 -10.98
N TRP A 231 -12.35 3.16 -10.28
CA TRP A 231 -12.43 2.07 -9.33
C TRP A 231 -13.08 0.83 -9.95
N ALA A 232 -12.34 -0.27 -10.04
CA ALA A 232 -12.86 -1.58 -10.48
C ALA A 232 -13.80 -2.20 -9.44
N ASN A 233 -13.48 -2.02 -8.17
CA ASN A 233 -14.28 -2.40 -7.01
C ASN A 233 -14.08 -1.39 -5.86
N GLU A 234 -14.48 -1.75 -4.62
CA GLU A 234 -14.36 -0.85 -3.47
C GLU A 234 -12.92 -0.46 -3.13
N LEU A 235 -11.93 -1.34 -3.36
CA LEU A 235 -10.55 -1.17 -2.91
C LEU A 235 -9.52 -1.07 -4.05
N HIS A 236 -9.85 -1.58 -5.23
CA HIS A 236 -8.87 -1.68 -6.31
C HIS A 236 -9.24 -0.79 -7.48
N PRO A 237 -8.31 0.07 -7.90
CA PRO A 237 -8.43 0.85 -9.12
C PRO A 237 -8.50 -0.02 -10.38
N THR A 238 -9.06 0.55 -11.44
CA THR A 238 -8.95 -0.01 -12.80
C THR A 238 -7.51 0.09 -13.32
N VAL A 239 -7.22 -0.52 -14.47
CA VAL A 239 -5.95 -0.35 -15.20
C VAL A 239 -5.64 1.14 -15.41
N ALA A 240 -6.65 1.94 -15.80
CA ALA A 240 -6.49 3.38 -15.99
C ALA A 240 -6.20 4.10 -14.67
N GLY A 241 -6.90 3.71 -13.60
CA GLY A 241 -6.69 4.25 -12.25
C GLY A 241 -5.26 4.00 -11.74
N PHE A 242 -4.78 2.75 -11.80
CA PHE A 242 -3.39 2.46 -11.40
C PHE A 242 -2.34 3.16 -12.26
N ASN A 243 -2.61 3.35 -13.56
CA ASN A 243 -1.71 4.14 -14.42
C ASN A 243 -1.68 5.63 -14.01
N ARG A 244 -2.79 6.20 -13.51
CA ARG A 244 -2.81 7.57 -12.97
C ARG A 244 -2.02 7.65 -11.66
N LEU A 245 -2.28 6.74 -10.72
CA LEU A 245 -1.54 6.65 -9.46
C LEU A 245 -0.04 6.45 -9.68
N GLY A 246 0.36 5.59 -10.63
CA GLY A 246 1.77 5.42 -10.96
C GLY A 246 2.45 6.73 -11.36
N LYS A 247 1.75 7.65 -12.06
CA LYS A 247 2.32 8.96 -12.41
C LYS A 247 2.61 9.84 -11.20
N CYS A 248 1.89 9.68 -10.09
CA CYS A 248 2.17 10.42 -8.86
C CYS A 248 3.55 10.09 -8.28
N TRP A 249 4.10 8.92 -8.60
CA TRP A 249 5.42 8.50 -8.15
C TRP A 249 6.56 9.14 -8.96
N THR A 250 6.29 9.57 -10.20
CA THR A 250 7.33 10.05 -11.13
C THR A 250 8.23 11.12 -10.50
N PRO A 251 7.73 12.20 -9.88
CA PRO A 251 8.62 13.23 -9.32
C PRO A 251 9.55 12.71 -8.23
N ALA A 252 9.05 11.81 -7.36
CA ALA A 252 9.86 11.23 -6.30
C ALA A 252 10.93 10.27 -6.83
N LEU A 253 10.58 9.47 -7.85
CA LEU A 253 11.52 8.55 -8.51
C LEU A 253 12.59 9.30 -9.30
N GLU A 254 12.23 10.36 -10.03
CA GLU A 254 13.18 11.24 -10.74
C GLU A 254 14.14 11.93 -9.76
N ALA A 255 13.62 12.46 -8.65
CA ALA A 255 14.45 13.08 -7.60
C ALA A 255 15.47 12.10 -6.99
N ALA A 256 15.14 10.80 -6.96
CA ALA A 256 16.03 9.74 -6.50
C ALA A 256 16.94 9.17 -7.62
N GLY A 257 16.85 9.66 -8.86
CA GLY A 257 17.62 9.17 -10.00
C GLY A 257 17.23 7.76 -10.45
N LEU A 258 15.97 7.37 -10.26
CA LEU A 258 15.44 6.03 -10.58
C LEU A 258 14.59 6.01 -11.85
N ALA A 259 14.10 7.16 -12.34
CA ALA A 259 13.22 7.26 -13.51
C ALA A 259 13.66 8.36 -14.48
#